data_0bde7fb22971a404e0593f28936e1fa9
#
_entry.id   0bde7fb22971a404e0593f28936e1fa9
#
_cell.length_a   1.000
_cell.length_b   1.000
_cell.length_c   1.000
_cell.angle_alpha   90.00
_cell.angle_beta   90.00
_cell.angle_gamma   90.00
#
_symmetry.space_group_name_H-M   'P 1'
#
loop_
_entity.id
_entity.type
_entity.pdbx_description
1 polymer ?
#
loop_
_entity_poly.entity_id
_entity_poly.type
_entity_poly.pdbx_seq_one_letter_code
_entity_poly.pdbx_strand_id
1 'polypeptide(L)'
;LIEEETGKWYNLNENPIEIKINWNETTNTTVENELKKSQIKIIKVDKENHEVKLKDVELEVLDKDGNVLEKLKTDKNGECYTKRYAIRDYPELYIRETKTNEKYVLDTEMKKITLKENEIVNYTFENQKIYGQIKVIKTSEEDNKINGDKKGTPIPNVSFGVYDENKNFIEKITTGADGIAITSKLEKGTKYIKELEGESGEWYQLNENEYSAEIVKHGEIVELNITNKPDNPNIDVEKDGIIQTTANQEIKYDFTIGNIGNVPLNNFTWYDYLPTEYVTATKLVTGTYNQDIDYAIYYKTNKNDYRLLRDNL
;
A
#
# COMPACT_ATOMS: atom_id res chain seq x y z
N LEU A 1 63.66 12.55 -36.36
CA LEU A 1 63.62 11.50 -35.33
C LEU A 1 62.19 10.99 -35.22
N ILE A 2 62.00 9.71 -35.22
CA ILE A 2 60.74 9.03 -35.00
C ILE A 2 60.92 8.05 -33.87
N GLU A 3 59.94 7.97 -32.97
CA GLU A 3 59.93 6.94 -31.93
C GLU A 3 59.38 5.63 -32.53
N GLU A 4 60.12 4.54 -32.37
CA GLU A 4 59.74 3.23 -32.92
C GLU A 4 59.20 2.32 -31.84
N GLU A 5 59.56 2.53 -30.57
CA GLU A 5 59.10 1.77 -29.38
C GLU A 5 58.92 2.72 -28.19
N THR A 6 57.98 2.39 -27.35
CA THR A 6 57.77 3.13 -26.09
C THR A 6 57.56 2.16 -24.91
N GLY A 7 57.68 2.67 -23.71
CA GLY A 7 57.39 1.89 -22.53
C GLY A 7 55.91 1.44 -22.44
N LYS A 8 55.70 0.24 -21.88
CA LYS A 8 54.38 -0.44 -21.77
C LYS A 8 53.19 0.50 -21.41
N TRP A 9 53.43 1.51 -20.60
CA TRP A 9 52.40 2.39 -20.04
C TRP A 9 52.23 3.71 -20.76
N TYR A 10 52.94 3.89 -21.88
CA TYR A 10 52.92 5.13 -22.62
C TYR A 10 52.35 4.91 -24.03
N ASN A 11 51.78 5.98 -24.59
CA ASN A 11 51.41 6.02 -26.00
C ASN A 11 52.66 6.29 -26.83
N LEU A 12 52.81 5.54 -27.92
CA LEU A 12 53.90 5.80 -28.89
C LEU A 12 53.67 7.18 -29.52
N ASN A 13 54.70 7.99 -29.58
CA ASN A 13 54.65 9.27 -30.31
C ASN A 13 55.15 9.07 -31.74
N GLU A 14 54.19 8.83 -32.65
CA GLU A 14 54.46 8.59 -34.05
C GLU A 14 54.78 9.89 -34.86
N ASN A 15 54.69 11.07 -34.23
CA ASN A 15 54.94 12.33 -34.89
C ASN A 15 56.43 12.52 -35.09
N PRO A 16 56.89 12.82 -36.34
CA PRO A 16 58.32 13.12 -36.59
C PRO A 16 58.75 14.37 -35.85
N ILE A 17 59.92 14.29 -35.22
CA ILE A 17 60.53 15.41 -34.55
C ILE A 17 61.69 15.91 -35.41
N GLU A 18 61.63 17.16 -35.88
CA GLU A 18 62.69 17.79 -36.59
C GLU A 18 63.79 18.25 -35.62
N ILE A 19 65.03 17.84 -35.91
CA ILE A 19 66.19 18.24 -35.12
C ILE A 19 67.20 18.82 -36.08
N LYS A 20 67.68 20.05 -35.81
CA LYS A 20 68.76 20.68 -36.56
C LYS A 20 70.08 20.23 -35.91
N ILE A 21 70.89 19.56 -36.71
CA ILE A 21 72.26 19.17 -36.32
C ILE A 21 73.25 20.10 -36.92
N ASN A 22 74.07 20.76 -36.11
CA ASN A 22 75.15 21.62 -36.54
C ASN A 22 76.46 20.87 -36.55
N TRP A 23 77.41 21.32 -37.41
CA TRP A 23 78.67 20.67 -37.46
C TRP A 23 79.49 20.85 -36.14
N ASN A 24 80.07 19.77 -35.62
CA ASN A 24 80.86 19.74 -34.44
C ASN A 24 80.12 20.19 -33.11
N GLU A 25 78.83 20.13 -33.09
CA GLU A 25 78.00 20.44 -31.90
C GLU A 25 77.16 19.25 -31.44
N THR A 26 76.93 19.14 -30.15
CA THR A 26 75.93 18.18 -29.61
C THR A 26 74.59 18.83 -29.54
N THR A 27 73.59 18.25 -30.21
CA THR A 27 72.23 18.70 -30.16
C THR A 27 71.43 17.79 -29.20
N ASN A 28 70.79 18.36 -28.18
CA ASN A 28 69.93 17.69 -27.24
C ASN A 28 68.47 17.99 -27.60
N THR A 29 67.64 16.99 -27.56
CA THR A 29 66.17 17.15 -27.69
C THR A 29 65.48 16.30 -26.60
N THR A 30 64.32 16.77 -26.20
CA THR A 30 63.44 16.06 -25.25
C THR A 30 62.23 15.53 -25.98
N VAL A 31 61.93 14.28 -25.78
CA VAL A 31 60.70 13.62 -26.29
C VAL A 31 59.81 13.27 -25.13
N GLU A 32 58.59 13.68 -25.14
CA GLU A 32 57.61 13.41 -24.09
C GLU A 32 56.58 12.40 -24.60
N ASN A 33 56.29 11.40 -23.79
CA ASN A 33 55.26 10.42 -24.08
C ASN A 33 54.13 10.56 -23.06
N GLU A 34 52.87 10.46 -23.56
CA GLU A 34 51.71 10.48 -22.71
C GLU A 34 51.43 9.11 -22.09
N LEU A 35 51.09 9.10 -20.79
CA LEU A 35 50.61 7.90 -20.13
C LEU A 35 49.30 7.44 -20.76
N LYS A 36 49.15 6.14 -20.99
CA LYS A 36 47.88 5.51 -21.34
C LYS A 36 46.88 5.72 -20.20
N LYS A 37 45.73 6.32 -20.55
CA LYS A 37 44.68 6.70 -19.58
C LYS A 37 43.37 6.05 -19.96
N SER A 38 42.51 5.89 -18.99
CA SER A 38 41.13 5.41 -19.15
C SER A 38 40.18 6.30 -18.39
N GLN A 39 38.93 6.25 -18.77
CA GLN A 39 37.82 6.94 -18.12
C GLN A 39 36.67 5.98 -17.94
N ILE A 40 35.87 6.12 -16.88
CA ILE A 40 34.64 5.36 -16.70
C ILE A 40 33.46 6.27 -16.99
N LYS A 41 32.55 5.81 -17.84
CA LYS A 41 31.21 6.34 -17.99
C LYS A 41 30.27 5.50 -17.14
N ILE A 42 29.63 6.10 -16.15
CA ILE A 42 28.65 5.46 -15.28
C ILE A 42 27.25 5.81 -15.80
N ILE A 43 26.39 4.80 -15.90
CA ILE A 43 24.99 4.94 -16.29
C ILE A 43 24.14 4.37 -15.16
N LYS A 44 23.34 5.20 -14.50
CA LYS A 44 22.50 4.82 -13.38
C LYS A 44 21.07 4.61 -13.82
N VAL A 45 20.50 3.42 -13.55
CA VAL A 45 19.18 3.00 -14.02
C VAL A 45 18.35 2.33 -12.94
N ASP A 46 17.05 2.28 -13.15
CA ASP A 46 16.12 1.42 -12.42
C ASP A 46 16.38 -0.05 -12.80
N LYS A 47 16.42 -0.93 -11.81
CA LYS A 47 16.71 -2.35 -11.99
C LYS A 47 15.63 -3.09 -12.80
N GLU A 48 14.38 -2.67 -12.69
CA GLU A 48 13.24 -3.32 -13.34
C GLU A 48 12.96 -2.73 -14.73
N ASN A 49 13.37 -1.47 -14.94
CA ASN A 49 13.19 -0.78 -16.21
C ASN A 49 14.39 0.11 -16.52
N HIS A 50 15.35 -0.37 -17.31
CA HIS A 50 16.57 0.34 -17.69
C HIS A 50 16.34 1.63 -18.50
N GLU A 51 15.14 1.86 -19.04
CA GLU A 51 14.78 3.12 -19.69
C GLU A 51 14.64 4.26 -18.66
N VAL A 52 14.33 3.93 -17.40
CA VAL A 52 14.27 4.89 -16.31
C VAL A 52 15.67 5.21 -15.82
N LYS A 53 16.13 6.43 -16.12
CA LYS A 53 17.45 6.94 -15.75
C LYS A 53 17.40 7.66 -14.41
N LEU A 54 18.37 7.39 -13.54
CA LEU A 54 18.38 7.91 -12.17
C LEU A 54 19.35 9.09 -12.06
N LYS A 55 18.78 10.29 -12.06
CA LYS A 55 19.53 11.54 -11.86
C LYS A 55 19.83 11.79 -10.38
N ASP A 56 20.78 12.69 -10.14
CA ASP A 56 21.13 13.20 -8.82
C ASP A 56 21.65 12.12 -7.84
N VAL A 57 22.08 10.96 -8.36
CA VAL A 57 22.73 9.91 -7.58
C VAL A 57 24.19 10.29 -7.32
N GLU A 58 24.61 10.25 -6.06
CA GLU A 58 25.97 10.58 -5.64
C GLU A 58 26.81 9.30 -5.48
N LEU A 59 28.00 9.36 -6.07
CA LEU A 59 28.94 8.24 -6.14
C LEU A 59 30.32 8.68 -5.69
N GLU A 60 31.10 7.78 -5.13
CA GLU A 60 32.51 7.94 -4.84
C GLU A 60 33.33 6.97 -5.68
N VAL A 61 34.40 7.49 -6.26
CA VAL A 61 35.44 6.71 -6.93
C VAL A 61 36.58 6.53 -5.98
N LEU A 62 37.00 5.28 -5.77
CA LEU A 62 38.04 4.92 -4.80
C LEU A 62 39.16 4.13 -5.48
N ASP A 63 40.35 4.21 -4.89
CA ASP A 63 41.45 3.32 -5.22
C ASP A 63 41.29 1.93 -4.55
N LYS A 64 42.24 1.04 -4.79
CA LYS A 64 42.29 -0.32 -4.22
C LYS A 64 42.41 -0.33 -2.68
N ASP A 65 42.93 0.75 -2.06
CA ASP A 65 43.11 0.89 -0.64
C ASP A 65 41.92 1.56 0.06
N GLY A 66 40.87 1.91 -0.73
CA GLY A 66 39.62 2.52 -0.23
C GLY A 66 39.71 4.05 -0.06
N ASN A 67 40.76 4.71 -0.55
CA ASN A 67 40.83 6.15 -0.54
C ASN A 67 39.96 6.78 -1.62
N VAL A 68 39.18 7.80 -1.25
CA VAL A 68 38.30 8.51 -2.19
C VAL A 68 39.14 9.40 -3.08
N LEU A 69 39.08 9.14 -4.40
CA LEU A 69 39.82 9.88 -5.42
C LEU A 69 38.97 11.04 -6.01
N GLU A 70 37.66 10.84 -6.13
CA GLU A 70 36.72 11.87 -6.57
C GLU A 70 35.28 11.51 -6.18
N LYS A 71 34.40 12.54 -6.22
CA LYS A 71 32.95 12.40 -6.02
C LYS A 71 32.24 12.78 -7.31
N LEU A 72 31.24 11.99 -7.66
CA LEU A 72 30.47 12.16 -8.89
C LEU A 72 28.98 12.28 -8.56
N LYS A 73 28.24 12.89 -9.49
CA LYS A 73 26.81 12.98 -9.42
C LYS A 73 26.23 12.77 -10.81
N THR A 74 25.20 11.91 -10.92
CA THR A 74 24.55 11.65 -12.21
C THR A 74 23.70 12.83 -12.67
N ASP A 75 23.74 13.10 -13.97
CA ASP A 75 22.97 14.12 -14.66
C ASP A 75 21.50 13.68 -14.91
N LYS A 76 20.78 14.51 -15.69
CA LYS A 76 19.38 14.22 -16.08
C LYS A 76 19.19 12.93 -16.90
N ASN A 77 20.25 12.45 -17.54
CA ASN A 77 20.27 11.21 -18.31
C ASN A 77 20.73 10.01 -17.46
N GLY A 78 20.95 10.21 -16.15
CA GLY A 78 21.51 9.19 -15.26
C GLY A 78 22.99 8.93 -15.52
N GLU A 79 23.73 9.82 -16.15
CA GLU A 79 25.11 9.63 -16.57
C GLU A 79 26.07 10.51 -15.76
N CYS A 80 27.26 9.99 -15.50
CA CYS A 80 28.42 10.76 -15.06
C CYS A 80 29.71 10.10 -15.53
N TYR A 81 30.79 10.88 -15.53
CA TYR A 81 32.08 10.47 -16.01
C TYR A 81 33.15 10.73 -14.95
N THR A 82 34.06 9.77 -14.75
CA THR A 82 35.26 10.01 -13.96
C THR A 82 36.22 10.93 -14.71
N LYS A 83 37.20 11.52 -14.03
CA LYS A 83 38.38 12.02 -14.71
C LYS A 83 39.14 10.87 -15.38
N ARG A 84 40.11 11.22 -16.27
CA ARG A 84 40.97 10.21 -16.89
C ARG A 84 42.08 9.80 -15.93
N TYR A 85 42.13 8.48 -15.62
CA TYR A 85 43.16 7.88 -14.74
C TYR A 85 44.25 7.18 -15.56
N ALA A 86 45.50 7.36 -15.17
CA ALA A 86 46.63 6.63 -15.75
C ALA A 86 46.55 5.15 -15.34
N ILE A 87 46.55 4.25 -16.32
CA ILE A 87 46.41 2.80 -16.07
C ILE A 87 47.60 2.26 -15.27
N ARG A 88 48.79 2.85 -15.43
CA ARG A 88 49.99 2.51 -14.65
C ARG A 88 49.74 2.63 -13.15
N ASP A 89 49.04 3.70 -12.74
CA ASP A 89 48.84 4.06 -11.34
C ASP A 89 47.54 3.46 -10.78
N TYR A 90 46.49 3.35 -11.67
CA TYR A 90 45.17 2.87 -11.35
C TYR A 90 44.69 1.85 -12.42
N PRO A 91 45.15 0.58 -12.36
CA PRO A 91 44.67 -0.43 -13.32
C PRO A 91 43.21 -0.81 -13.10
N GLU A 92 42.69 -0.55 -11.91
CA GLU A 92 41.31 -0.77 -11.47
C GLU A 92 40.86 0.34 -10.53
N LEU A 93 39.60 0.65 -10.58
CA LEU A 93 38.92 1.58 -9.67
C LEU A 93 37.73 0.90 -9.01
N TYR A 94 37.34 1.43 -7.88
CA TYR A 94 36.16 0.99 -7.14
C TYR A 94 35.16 2.13 -7.08
N ILE A 95 33.87 1.81 -7.26
CA ILE A 95 32.80 2.81 -7.22
C ILE A 95 31.76 2.32 -6.23
N ARG A 96 31.31 3.23 -5.36
CA ARG A 96 30.19 3.00 -4.44
C ARG A 96 29.20 4.15 -4.52
N GLU A 97 27.96 3.83 -4.26
CA GLU A 97 26.90 4.82 -4.12
C GLU A 97 26.89 5.36 -2.69
N THR A 98 26.75 6.67 -2.54
CA THR A 98 26.65 7.33 -1.24
C THR A 98 25.30 7.95 -0.99
N LYS A 99 24.54 8.24 -2.08
CA LYS A 99 23.19 8.76 -2.01
C LYS A 99 22.40 8.41 -3.27
N THR A 100 21.16 8.00 -3.11
CA THR A 100 20.24 7.75 -4.20
C THR A 100 18.93 8.52 -4.03
N ASN A 101 18.03 8.41 -5.00
CA ASN A 101 16.67 8.93 -4.90
C ASN A 101 15.92 8.17 -3.79
N GLU A 102 15.09 8.88 -3.04
CA GLU A 102 14.35 8.35 -1.88
C GLU A 102 13.41 7.16 -2.18
N LYS A 103 13.06 6.94 -3.46
CA LYS A 103 12.22 5.81 -3.91
C LYS A 103 13.02 4.52 -4.11
N TYR A 104 14.35 4.58 -3.99
CA TYR A 104 15.25 3.46 -4.25
C TYR A 104 16.06 3.04 -3.03
N VAL A 105 16.44 1.78 -3.01
CA VAL A 105 17.38 1.24 -2.03
C VAL A 105 18.78 1.73 -2.36
N LEU A 106 19.48 2.29 -1.38
CA LEU A 106 20.88 2.69 -1.52
C LEU A 106 21.76 1.44 -1.63
N ASP A 107 22.50 1.29 -2.75
CA ASP A 107 23.49 0.23 -2.94
C ASP A 107 24.89 0.71 -2.52
N THR A 108 25.27 0.37 -1.30
CA THR A 108 26.59 0.72 -0.76
C THR A 108 27.72 -0.26 -1.12
N GLU A 109 27.42 -1.30 -1.90
CA GLU A 109 28.42 -2.28 -2.32
C GLU A 109 29.43 -1.64 -3.26
N MET A 110 30.71 -1.87 -3.00
CA MET A 110 31.79 -1.41 -3.88
C MET A 110 31.87 -2.26 -5.14
N LYS A 111 31.72 -1.63 -6.30
CA LYS A 111 31.85 -2.27 -7.60
C LYS A 111 33.24 -2.04 -8.17
N LYS A 112 33.95 -3.12 -8.40
CA LYS A 112 35.30 -3.09 -9.02
C LYS A 112 35.18 -2.95 -10.53
N ILE A 113 35.92 -2.02 -11.12
CA ILE A 113 35.96 -1.76 -12.56
C ILE A 113 37.42 -1.76 -13.03
N THR A 114 37.74 -2.65 -13.94
CA THR A 114 39.05 -2.72 -14.59
C THR A 114 39.12 -1.69 -15.70
N LEU A 115 40.16 -0.85 -15.71
CA LEU A 115 40.39 0.14 -16.74
C LEU A 115 41.01 -0.49 -18.00
N LYS A 116 40.68 0.09 -19.16
CA LYS A 116 41.20 -0.33 -20.48
C LYS A 116 41.96 0.79 -21.13
N GLU A 117 43.06 0.42 -21.78
CA GLU A 117 43.98 1.39 -22.40
C GLU A 117 43.28 2.31 -23.40
N ASN A 118 43.33 3.62 -23.13
CA ASN A 118 42.80 4.69 -23.99
C ASN A 118 41.29 4.58 -24.28
N GLU A 119 40.53 3.79 -23.52
CA GLU A 119 39.09 3.58 -23.69
C GLU A 119 38.27 4.32 -22.63
N ILE A 120 36.98 4.55 -22.96
CA ILE A 120 35.93 4.85 -21.99
C ILE A 120 35.23 3.56 -21.67
N VAL A 121 35.36 3.10 -20.39
CA VAL A 121 34.69 1.91 -19.90
C VAL A 121 33.27 2.28 -19.47
N ASN A 122 32.26 1.72 -20.12
CA ASN A 122 30.86 1.91 -19.72
C ASN A 122 30.51 0.95 -18.60
N TYR A 123 29.90 1.46 -17.54
CA TYR A 123 29.39 0.65 -16.42
C TYR A 123 27.99 1.07 -16.04
N THR A 124 27.06 0.12 -16.04
CA THR A 124 25.66 0.34 -15.64
C THR A 124 25.47 -0.09 -14.19
N PHE A 125 24.99 0.86 -13.38
CA PHE A 125 24.56 0.63 -12.00
C PHE A 125 23.04 0.59 -11.93
N GLU A 126 22.50 -0.44 -11.29
CA GLU A 126 21.06 -0.63 -11.10
C GLU A 126 20.67 -0.35 -9.66
N ASN A 127 19.56 0.37 -9.46
CA ASN A 127 18.95 0.48 -8.13
C ASN A 127 17.59 -0.20 -8.09
N GLN A 128 17.36 -0.93 -7.02
CA GLN A 128 16.09 -1.55 -6.69
C GLN A 128 15.14 -0.52 -6.08
N LYS A 129 13.91 -0.42 -6.58
CA LYS A 129 12.87 0.37 -5.92
C LYS A 129 12.58 -0.16 -4.51
N ILE A 130 12.14 0.73 -3.63
CA ILE A 130 11.63 0.37 -2.31
C ILE A 130 10.22 -0.16 -2.48
N TYR A 131 9.98 -1.39 -2.04
CA TYR A 131 8.66 -2.04 -1.97
C TYR A 131 8.38 -2.51 -0.55
N GLY A 132 7.12 -2.43 -0.15
CA GLY A 132 6.59 -3.03 1.07
C GLY A 132 5.22 -3.64 0.82
N GLN A 133 4.59 -4.14 1.88
CA GLN A 133 3.24 -4.71 1.85
C GLN A 133 2.43 -4.12 3.00
N ILE A 134 1.11 -4.16 2.87
CA ILE A 134 0.18 -3.81 3.93
C ILE A 134 -0.57 -5.07 4.31
N LYS A 135 -0.61 -5.34 5.61
CA LYS A 135 -1.35 -6.44 6.23
C LYS A 135 -2.53 -5.86 7.00
N VAL A 136 -3.72 -6.15 6.56
CA VAL A 136 -4.96 -5.85 7.29
C VAL A 136 -5.30 -7.01 8.20
N ILE A 137 -5.59 -6.72 9.47
CA ILE A 137 -6.10 -7.66 10.46
C ILE A 137 -7.51 -7.19 10.81
N LYS A 138 -8.51 -7.98 10.40
CA LYS A 138 -9.93 -7.66 10.54
C LYS A 138 -10.57 -8.46 11.64
N THR A 139 -11.17 -7.77 12.62
CA THR A 139 -11.77 -8.42 13.78
C THR A 139 -13.10 -7.78 14.18
N SER A 140 -13.90 -8.51 14.96
CA SER A 140 -15.14 -8.01 15.55
C SER A 140 -14.86 -6.96 16.62
N GLU A 141 -15.56 -5.82 16.56
CA GLU A 141 -15.45 -4.74 17.55
C GLU A 141 -16.08 -5.11 18.89
N GLU A 142 -17.14 -5.92 18.85
CA GLU A 142 -17.95 -6.34 20.02
C GLU A 142 -18.36 -7.82 19.88
N ASP A 143 -19.05 -8.37 20.88
CA ASP A 143 -19.65 -9.69 20.79
C ASP A 143 -20.80 -9.68 19.77
N ASN A 144 -20.74 -10.58 18.79
CA ASN A 144 -21.81 -10.77 17.81
C ASN A 144 -22.87 -11.73 18.39
N LYS A 145 -24.06 -11.21 18.63
CA LYS A 145 -25.16 -11.97 19.23
C LYS A 145 -25.85 -12.90 18.24
N ILE A 146 -25.65 -12.72 16.94
CA ILE A 146 -26.30 -13.52 15.89
C ILE A 146 -25.55 -14.84 15.70
N ASN A 147 -24.22 -14.78 15.53
CA ASN A 147 -23.40 -15.96 15.23
C ASN A 147 -22.58 -16.46 16.42
N GLY A 148 -22.55 -15.71 17.53
CA GLY A 148 -21.86 -16.07 18.76
C GLY A 148 -20.38 -15.67 18.83
N ASP A 149 -19.85 -15.01 17.81
CA ASP A 149 -18.48 -14.50 17.79
C ASP A 149 -18.24 -13.56 18.97
N LYS A 150 -17.05 -13.63 19.54
CA LYS A 150 -16.63 -12.73 20.60
C LYS A 150 -15.90 -11.52 20.03
N LYS A 151 -15.86 -10.43 20.78
CA LYS A 151 -14.97 -9.31 20.49
C LYS A 151 -13.56 -9.80 20.17
N GLY A 152 -13.00 -9.31 19.06
CA GLY A 152 -11.68 -9.71 18.60
C GLY A 152 -11.66 -10.99 17.74
N THR A 153 -12.80 -11.65 17.52
CA THR A 153 -12.87 -12.77 16.57
C THR A 153 -12.52 -12.29 15.16
N PRO A 154 -11.66 -13.01 14.42
CA PRO A 154 -11.34 -12.70 13.03
C PRO A 154 -12.57 -12.69 12.12
N ILE A 155 -12.68 -11.72 11.23
CA ILE A 155 -13.78 -11.65 10.26
C ILE A 155 -13.28 -12.01 8.87
N PRO A 156 -13.71 -13.14 8.30
CA PRO A 156 -13.35 -13.55 6.94
C PRO A 156 -14.20 -12.83 5.88
N ASN A 157 -13.74 -12.94 4.62
CA ASN A 157 -14.46 -12.45 3.42
C ASN A 157 -14.78 -10.95 3.42
N VAL A 158 -14.00 -10.16 4.17
CA VAL A 158 -14.08 -8.70 4.11
C VAL A 158 -13.12 -8.20 3.05
N SER A 159 -13.61 -7.40 2.11
CA SER A 159 -12.80 -6.88 1.02
C SER A 159 -12.46 -5.42 1.19
N PHE A 160 -11.24 -5.08 0.78
CA PHE A 160 -10.70 -3.73 0.83
C PHE A 160 -10.18 -3.30 -0.53
N GLY A 161 -10.50 -2.07 -0.92
CA GLY A 161 -9.81 -1.37 -1.99
C GLY A 161 -8.53 -0.73 -1.45
N VAL A 162 -7.44 -0.91 -2.18
CA VAL A 162 -6.13 -0.28 -1.93
C VAL A 162 -5.91 0.78 -2.98
N TYR A 163 -5.48 1.97 -2.54
CA TYR A 163 -5.34 3.15 -3.40
C TYR A 163 -3.98 3.82 -3.18
N ASP A 164 -3.46 4.49 -4.22
CA ASP A 164 -2.24 5.28 -4.13
C ASP A 164 -2.46 6.63 -3.42
N GLU A 165 -1.41 7.43 -3.33
CA GLU A 165 -1.45 8.78 -2.74
C GLU A 165 -2.41 9.75 -3.45
N ASN A 166 -2.71 9.50 -4.74
CA ASN A 166 -3.63 10.28 -5.56
C ASN A 166 -5.05 9.70 -5.59
N LYS A 167 -5.33 8.69 -4.76
CA LYS A 167 -6.61 7.94 -4.70
C LYS A 167 -6.92 7.12 -5.95
N ASN A 168 -5.94 6.80 -6.78
CA ASN A 168 -6.13 5.83 -7.84
C ASN A 168 -6.16 4.42 -7.26
N PHE A 169 -7.11 3.61 -7.73
CA PHE A 169 -7.23 2.22 -7.33
C PHE A 169 -6.02 1.40 -7.80
N ILE A 170 -5.44 0.63 -6.89
CA ILE A 170 -4.31 -0.27 -7.16
C ILE A 170 -4.79 -1.71 -7.26
N GLU A 171 -5.40 -2.22 -6.18
CA GLU A 171 -5.85 -3.61 -6.08
C GLU A 171 -6.95 -3.78 -5.04
N LYS A 172 -7.63 -4.92 -5.09
CA LYS A 172 -8.56 -5.40 -4.09
C LYS A 172 -7.89 -6.54 -3.30
N ILE A 173 -8.02 -6.50 -1.97
CA ILE A 173 -7.60 -7.58 -1.08
C ILE A 173 -8.79 -8.05 -0.26
N THR A 174 -8.83 -9.33 0.11
CA THR A 174 -9.94 -9.93 0.86
C THR A 174 -9.38 -10.77 2.00
N THR A 175 -10.01 -10.69 3.19
CA THR A 175 -9.59 -11.42 4.38
C THR A 175 -9.87 -12.91 4.25
N GLY A 176 -8.90 -13.73 4.66
CA GLY A 176 -9.05 -15.17 4.81
C GLY A 176 -9.79 -15.56 6.09
N ALA A 177 -9.85 -16.88 6.36
CA ALA A 177 -10.48 -17.41 7.56
C ALA A 177 -9.88 -16.90 8.89
N ASP A 178 -8.63 -16.46 8.85
CA ASP A 178 -7.89 -15.85 9.95
C ASP A 178 -8.13 -14.33 10.10
N GLY A 179 -9.01 -13.77 9.29
CA GLY A 179 -9.28 -12.33 9.24
C GLY A 179 -8.13 -11.49 8.67
N ILE A 180 -7.18 -12.11 7.98
CA ILE A 180 -6.00 -11.41 7.44
C ILE A 180 -6.11 -11.25 5.93
N ALA A 181 -5.79 -10.05 5.44
CA ALA A 181 -5.55 -9.76 4.03
C ALA A 181 -4.19 -9.08 3.88
N ILE A 182 -3.44 -9.43 2.82
CA ILE A 182 -2.12 -8.86 2.54
C ILE A 182 -2.08 -8.39 1.08
N THR A 183 -1.55 -7.19 0.87
CA THR A 183 -1.38 -6.63 -0.48
C THR A 183 -0.28 -7.34 -1.26
N SER A 184 -0.26 -7.15 -2.57
CA SER A 184 0.93 -7.34 -3.39
C SER A 184 2.07 -6.42 -2.90
N LYS A 185 3.25 -6.51 -3.53
CA LYS A 185 4.35 -5.56 -3.27
C LYS A 185 3.98 -4.19 -3.84
N LEU A 186 3.87 -3.19 -2.97
CA LEU A 186 3.55 -1.82 -3.30
C LEU A 186 4.79 -0.94 -3.21
N GLU A 187 4.95 0.00 -4.13
CA GLU A 187 6.04 0.99 -4.10
C GLU A 187 5.94 1.88 -2.86
N LYS A 188 7.09 2.38 -2.40
CA LYS A 188 7.21 3.37 -1.32
C LYS A 188 6.21 4.53 -1.45
N GLY A 189 5.71 4.99 -0.31
CA GLY A 189 4.79 6.11 -0.18
C GLY A 189 3.49 5.75 0.52
N THR A 190 2.63 6.74 0.69
CA THR A 190 1.33 6.58 1.36
C THR A 190 0.37 5.78 0.49
N LYS A 191 -0.33 4.85 1.12
CA LYS A 191 -1.44 4.09 0.54
C LYS A 191 -2.67 4.27 1.41
N TYR A 192 -3.83 4.22 0.78
CA TYR A 192 -5.11 4.30 1.47
C TYR A 192 -5.85 2.98 1.31
N ILE A 193 -6.51 2.57 2.38
CA ILE A 193 -7.26 1.33 2.44
C ILE A 193 -8.68 1.65 2.91
N LYS A 194 -9.67 1.20 2.16
CA LYS A 194 -11.08 1.38 2.47
C LYS A 194 -11.83 0.06 2.25
N GLU A 195 -12.72 -0.27 3.17
CA GLU A 195 -13.61 -1.41 3.04
C GLU A 195 -14.62 -1.20 1.90
N LEU A 196 -14.92 -2.25 1.16
CA LEU A 196 -15.82 -2.21 0.01
C LEU A 196 -17.25 -2.51 0.45
N GLU A 197 -18.19 -1.71 -0.03
CA GLU A 197 -19.62 -1.89 0.23
C GLU A 197 -20.12 -3.25 -0.26
N GLY A 198 -20.96 -3.89 0.56
CA GLY A 198 -21.51 -5.23 0.30
C GLY A 198 -20.52 -6.38 0.54
N GLU A 199 -19.28 -6.11 1.00
CA GLU A 199 -18.25 -7.11 1.24
C GLU A 199 -17.63 -6.95 2.65
N SER A 200 -18.49 -6.71 3.65
CA SER A 200 -18.08 -6.39 5.04
C SER A 200 -18.02 -7.61 5.98
N GLY A 201 -18.23 -8.81 5.43
CA GLY A 201 -18.39 -10.04 6.18
C GLY A 201 -19.86 -10.29 6.58
N GLU A 202 -20.22 -11.57 6.73
CA GLU A 202 -21.59 -11.94 7.11
C GLU A 202 -21.90 -11.50 8.55
N TRP A 203 -23.01 -10.82 8.75
CA TRP A 203 -23.48 -10.29 10.04
C TRP A 203 -22.63 -9.15 10.61
N TYR A 204 -21.96 -8.37 9.75
CA TYR A 204 -21.16 -7.22 10.15
C TYR A 204 -21.48 -5.99 9.28
N GLN A 205 -21.42 -4.83 9.91
CA GLN A 205 -21.63 -3.55 9.23
C GLN A 205 -20.39 -3.06 8.53
N LEU A 206 -20.59 -2.34 7.43
CA LEU A 206 -19.53 -1.66 6.71
C LEU A 206 -18.80 -0.66 7.62
N ASN A 207 -17.49 -0.72 7.63
CA ASN A 207 -16.66 0.32 8.20
C ASN A 207 -16.29 1.34 7.13
N GLU A 208 -16.95 2.49 7.15
CA GLU A 208 -16.77 3.55 6.14
C GLU A 208 -15.45 4.34 6.27
N ASN A 209 -14.69 4.10 7.34
CA ASN A 209 -13.44 4.81 7.56
C ASN A 209 -12.41 4.46 6.49
N GLU A 210 -11.62 5.48 6.12
CA GLU A 210 -10.44 5.31 5.30
C GLU A 210 -9.21 5.27 6.21
N TYR A 211 -8.35 4.29 5.99
CA TYR A 211 -7.11 4.09 6.72
C TYR A 211 -5.92 4.41 5.82
N SER A 212 -4.86 4.95 6.39
CA SER A 212 -3.62 5.20 5.67
C SER A 212 -2.48 4.36 6.23
N ALA A 213 -1.62 3.89 5.33
CA ALA A 213 -0.39 3.19 5.65
C ALA A 213 0.76 3.78 4.82
N GLU A 214 1.91 4.02 5.44
CA GLU A 214 3.08 4.56 4.75
C GLU A 214 4.16 3.48 4.63
N ILE A 215 4.54 3.16 3.40
CA ILE A 215 5.66 2.26 3.10
C ILE A 215 6.92 3.12 3.02
N VAL A 216 7.89 2.86 3.91
CA VAL A 216 9.14 3.65 4.04
C VAL A 216 10.36 2.81 3.69
N LYS A 217 10.38 1.53 4.11
CA LYS A 217 11.54 0.64 3.99
C LYS A 217 11.28 -0.52 3.04
N HIS A 218 12.32 -0.94 2.35
CA HIS A 218 12.23 -2.12 1.49
C HIS A 218 11.98 -3.39 2.30
N GLY A 219 10.96 -4.14 1.89
CA GLY A 219 10.58 -5.41 2.52
C GLY A 219 9.76 -5.29 3.79
N GLU A 220 9.35 -4.07 4.21
CA GLU A 220 8.49 -3.93 5.40
C GLU A 220 7.06 -4.39 5.14
N ILE A 221 6.40 -4.79 6.22
CA ILE A 221 4.97 -5.08 6.27
C ILE A 221 4.34 -4.11 7.27
N VAL A 222 3.49 -3.21 6.78
CA VAL A 222 2.74 -2.26 7.62
C VAL A 222 1.43 -2.93 8.05
N GLU A 223 1.19 -3.07 9.35
CA GLU A 223 -0.03 -3.69 9.87
C GLU A 223 -1.10 -2.65 10.18
N LEU A 224 -2.34 -2.93 9.76
CA LEU A 224 -3.55 -2.19 10.06
C LEU A 224 -4.55 -3.09 10.78
N ASN A 225 -4.92 -2.71 12.01
CA ASN A 225 -5.98 -3.37 12.76
C ASN A 225 -7.29 -2.64 12.52
N ILE A 226 -8.25 -3.30 11.89
CA ILE A 226 -9.53 -2.72 11.50
C ILE A 226 -10.65 -3.58 12.09
N THR A 227 -11.63 -2.94 12.72
CA THR A 227 -12.78 -3.64 13.32
C THR A 227 -14.07 -3.35 12.54
N ASN A 228 -15.03 -4.29 12.59
CA ASN A 228 -16.42 -4.03 12.21
C ASN A 228 -17.34 -4.25 13.38
N LYS A 229 -18.39 -3.43 13.44
CA LYS A 229 -19.51 -3.63 14.37
C LYS A 229 -20.36 -4.79 13.88
N PRO A 230 -20.75 -5.71 14.78
CA PRO A 230 -21.73 -6.73 14.44
C PRO A 230 -23.09 -6.12 14.13
N ASP A 231 -23.85 -6.80 13.28
CA ASP A 231 -25.28 -6.58 13.17
C ASP A 231 -25.95 -6.91 14.51
N ASN A 232 -26.83 -6.03 14.95
CA ASN A 232 -27.55 -6.17 16.19
C ASN A 232 -29.04 -5.92 15.93
N PRO A 233 -29.77 -6.94 15.44
CA PRO A 233 -31.23 -6.85 15.36
C PRO A 233 -31.77 -6.78 16.79
N ASN A 234 -32.51 -5.74 17.12
CA ASN A 234 -33.09 -5.57 18.44
C ASN A 234 -34.39 -4.80 18.36
N ILE A 235 -35.34 -5.21 19.17
CA ILE A 235 -36.67 -4.61 19.18
C ILE A 235 -37.09 -4.30 20.59
N ASP A 236 -37.80 -3.22 20.75
CA ASP A 236 -38.50 -2.86 21.97
C ASP A 236 -40.01 -2.85 21.73
N VAL A 237 -40.75 -3.45 22.62
CA VAL A 237 -42.22 -3.51 22.55
C VAL A 237 -42.78 -3.14 23.92
N GLU A 238 -43.41 -2.01 24.00
CA GLU A 238 -44.11 -1.55 25.20
C GLU A 238 -45.62 -1.65 25.00
N LYS A 239 -46.29 -2.10 26.06
CA LYS A 239 -47.76 -2.12 26.18
C LYS A 239 -48.16 -1.30 27.39
N ASP A 240 -48.88 -0.19 27.13
CA ASP A 240 -49.43 0.63 28.19
C ASP A 240 -50.95 0.51 28.25
N GLY A 241 -51.51 0.71 29.44
CA GLY A 241 -52.97 0.62 29.68
C GLY A 241 -53.33 0.82 31.13
N ILE A 242 -54.61 0.95 31.43
CA ILE A 242 -55.07 1.06 32.82
C ILE A 242 -54.94 -0.27 33.55
N ILE A 243 -54.43 -0.19 34.78
CA ILE A 243 -54.16 -1.36 35.61
C ILE A 243 -55.44 -1.93 36.19
N GLN A 244 -56.45 -1.10 36.42
CA GLN A 244 -57.73 -1.51 37.04
C GLN A 244 -58.92 -0.71 36.48
N THR A 245 -60.01 -1.40 36.26
CA THR A 245 -61.26 -0.78 35.75
C THR A 245 -62.48 -1.46 36.35
N THR A 246 -63.65 -0.86 36.16
CA THR A 246 -64.92 -1.47 36.53
C THR A 246 -65.60 -2.14 35.33
N ALA A 247 -66.55 -3.03 35.59
CA ALA A 247 -67.25 -3.74 34.53
C ALA A 247 -67.94 -2.77 33.56
N ASN A 248 -67.94 -3.13 32.26
CA ASN A 248 -68.51 -2.37 31.15
C ASN A 248 -67.86 -1.04 30.82
N GLN A 249 -66.61 -0.87 31.24
CA GLN A 249 -65.79 0.27 30.84
C GLN A 249 -64.88 -0.12 29.67
N GLU A 250 -64.61 0.81 28.78
CA GLU A 250 -63.61 0.60 27.73
C GLU A 250 -62.20 0.64 28.36
N ILE A 251 -61.41 -0.32 27.94
CA ILE A 251 -59.96 -0.38 28.24
C ILE A 251 -59.22 -0.09 26.96
N LYS A 252 -58.31 0.90 26.99
CA LYS A 252 -57.43 1.19 25.91
C LYS A 252 -56.05 0.66 26.24
N TYR A 253 -55.48 -0.08 25.30
CA TYR A 253 -54.08 -0.45 25.30
C TYR A 253 -53.34 0.28 24.21
N ASP A 254 -52.26 0.93 24.52
CA ASP A 254 -51.37 1.54 23.56
C ASP A 254 -50.10 0.67 23.44
N PHE A 255 -49.67 0.45 22.21
CA PHE A 255 -48.45 -0.33 21.93
C PHE A 255 -47.45 0.58 21.23
N THR A 256 -46.23 0.57 21.77
CA THR A 256 -45.07 1.18 21.10
C THR A 256 -44.15 0.06 20.69
N ILE A 257 -43.80 0.03 19.37
CA ILE A 257 -42.90 -0.96 18.80
C ILE A 257 -41.77 -0.20 18.14
N GLY A 258 -40.55 -0.39 18.65
CA GLY A 258 -39.36 0.29 18.17
C GLY A 258 -38.26 -0.69 17.77
N ASN A 259 -37.68 -0.49 16.58
CA ASN A 259 -36.43 -1.11 16.24
C ASN A 259 -35.29 -0.31 16.92
N ILE A 260 -34.72 -0.87 17.97
CA ILE A 260 -33.61 -0.28 18.72
C ILE A 260 -32.26 -0.93 18.37
N GLY A 261 -32.26 -1.78 17.34
CA GLY A 261 -31.04 -2.35 16.75
C GLY A 261 -30.39 -1.44 15.70
N ASN A 262 -29.38 -1.96 15.05
CA ASN A 262 -28.60 -1.26 14.02
C ASN A 262 -28.85 -1.82 12.60
N VAL A 263 -29.80 -2.72 12.43
CA VAL A 263 -30.18 -3.33 11.15
C VAL A 263 -31.69 -3.29 10.97
N PRO A 264 -32.20 -3.22 9.72
CA PRO A 264 -33.62 -3.36 9.45
C PRO A 264 -34.15 -4.73 9.89
N LEU A 265 -35.35 -4.77 10.43
CA LEU A 265 -36.05 -6.00 10.77
C LEU A 265 -37.03 -6.35 9.64
N ASN A 266 -36.76 -7.46 8.96
CA ASN A 266 -37.65 -7.99 7.93
C ASN A 266 -38.50 -9.13 8.48
N ASN A 267 -39.77 -9.22 8.06
CA ASN A 267 -40.69 -10.28 8.48
C ASN A 267 -40.93 -10.35 9.99
N PHE A 268 -40.85 -9.20 10.68
CA PHE A 268 -41.14 -9.13 12.09
C PHE A 268 -42.64 -9.46 12.35
N THR A 269 -42.89 -10.35 13.36
CA THR A 269 -44.23 -10.67 13.76
C THR A 269 -44.37 -10.49 15.26
N TRP A 270 -45.38 -9.75 15.68
CA TRP A 270 -45.71 -9.49 17.06
C TRP A 270 -47.08 -10.05 17.41
N TYR A 271 -47.26 -10.58 18.64
CA TYR A 271 -48.50 -11.16 19.08
C TYR A 271 -48.97 -10.50 20.37
N ASP A 272 -50.24 -10.13 20.45
CA ASP A 272 -50.93 -9.76 21.69
C ASP A 272 -52.02 -10.77 22.02
N TYR A 273 -52.00 -11.24 23.27
CA TYR A 273 -53.01 -12.19 23.77
C TYR A 273 -53.96 -11.49 24.70
N LEU A 274 -55.16 -11.25 24.27
CA LEU A 274 -56.19 -10.64 25.07
C LEU A 274 -56.81 -11.67 26.04
N PRO A 275 -57.08 -11.30 27.29
CA PRO A 275 -57.76 -12.17 28.29
C PRO A 275 -59.25 -12.22 27.97
N THR A 276 -59.61 -12.98 26.93
CA THR A 276 -60.96 -13.03 26.34
C THR A 276 -62.06 -13.55 27.24
N GLU A 277 -61.69 -14.06 28.44
CA GLU A 277 -62.68 -14.38 29.50
C GLU A 277 -63.25 -13.11 30.13
N TYR A 278 -62.56 -12.02 30.08
CA TYR A 278 -62.89 -10.76 30.78
C TYR A 278 -63.09 -9.58 29.80
N VAL A 279 -62.53 -9.64 28.62
CA VAL A 279 -62.60 -8.51 27.67
C VAL A 279 -63.03 -8.96 26.26
N THR A 280 -63.68 -8.05 25.56
CA THR A 280 -64.01 -8.20 24.14
C THR A 280 -63.33 -7.07 23.38
N ALA A 281 -62.59 -7.40 22.29
CA ALA A 281 -62.02 -6.40 21.43
C ALA A 281 -63.17 -5.66 20.65
N THR A 282 -63.23 -4.37 20.80
CA THR A 282 -64.26 -3.54 20.19
C THR A 282 -63.72 -2.69 19.06
N LYS A 283 -62.46 -2.32 19.13
CA LYS A 283 -61.80 -1.43 18.16
C LYS A 283 -60.31 -1.71 18.12
N LEU A 284 -59.77 -1.66 16.91
CA LEU A 284 -58.31 -1.60 16.66
C LEU A 284 -58.01 -0.33 15.91
N VAL A 285 -56.99 0.38 16.34
CA VAL A 285 -56.44 1.57 15.67
C VAL A 285 -55.04 1.25 15.28
N THR A 286 -54.71 1.42 14.01
CA THR A 286 -53.37 1.27 13.49
C THR A 286 -52.52 2.47 13.86
N GLY A 287 -51.26 2.25 14.19
CA GLY A 287 -50.33 3.29 14.56
C GLY A 287 -49.85 4.17 13.39
N THR A 288 -49.13 5.20 13.74
CA THR A 288 -48.35 5.98 12.77
C THR A 288 -46.88 5.53 12.85
N TYR A 289 -46.25 5.41 11.69
CA TYR A 289 -44.86 5.00 11.58
C TYR A 289 -44.02 6.14 10.98
N ASN A 290 -42.75 6.19 11.32
CA ASN A 290 -41.84 7.23 10.83
C ASN A 290 -41.27 6.91 9.44
N GLN A 291 -41.57 5.74 8.90
CA GLN A 291 -41.09 5.26 7.60
C GLN A 291 -42.23 4.55 6.88
N ASP A 292 -42.16 4.46 5.55
CA ASP A 292 -43.03 3.65 4.75
C ASP A 292 -42.77 2.17 5.05
N ILE A 293 -43.67 1.55 5.77
CA ILE A 293 -43.65 0.11 6.06
C ILE A 293 -45.01 -0.49 5.72
N ASP A 294 -44.95 -1.64 5.06
CA ASP A 294 -46.13 -2.44 4.80
C ASP A 294 -46.29 -3.46 5.91
N TYR A 295 -47.49 -3.53 6.48
CA TYR A 295 -47.81 -4.54 7.45
C TYR A 295 -49.23 -5.08 7.28
N ALA A 296 -49.44 -6.28 7.84
CA ALA A 296 -50.76 -6.93 7.85
C ALA A 296 -51.13 -7.31 9.28
N ILE A 297 -52.43 -7.22 9.57
CA ILE A 297 -52.96 -7.60 10.86
C ILE A 297 -53.81 -8.87 10.69
N TYR A 298 -53.50 -9.84 11.50
CA TYR A 298 -54.21 -11.09 11.62
C TYR A 298 -54.85 -11.23 13.00
N TYR A 299 -55.95 -11.94 13.05
CA TYR A 299 -56.57 -12.36 14.32
C TYR A 299 -56.80 -13.86 14.35
N LYS A 300 -56.75 -14.43 15.55
CA LYS A 300 -57.08 -15.84 15.81
C LYS A 300 -58.05 -15.93 16.97
N THR A 301 -59.00 -16.85 16.88
CA THR A 301 -59.89 -17.19 17.98
C THR A 301 -59.70 -18.66 18.34
N ASN A 302 -60.29 -19.11 19.47
CA ASN A 302 -60.29 -20.52 19.86
C ASN A 302 -61.01 -21.46 18.88
N LYS A 303 -61.75 -20.90 17.92
CA LYS A 303 -62.53 -21.65 16.92
C LYS A 303 -61.92 -21.63 15.53
N ASN A 304 -60.96 -20.79 15.25
CA ASN A 304 -60.42 -20.56 13.91
C ASN A 304 -58.90 -20.38 13.96
N ASP A 305 -58.25 -20.76 12.87
CA ASP A 305 -56.86 -20.38 12.62
C ASP A 305 -56.76 -18.87 12.30
N TYR A 306 -55.52 -18.38 12.14
CA TYR A 306 -55.26 -16.98 11.82
C TYR A 306 -56.00 -16.56 10.58
N ARG A 307 -56.71 -15.45 10.69
CA ARG A 307 -57.46 -14.81 9.58
C ARG A 307 -56.92 -13.40 9.39
N LEU A 308 -56.70 -13.03 8.14
CA LEU A 308 -56.34 -11.67 7.78
C LEU A 308 -57.47 -10.73 8.21
N LEU A 309 -57.15 -9.72 8.99
CA LEU A 309 -58.06 -8.62 9.30
C LEU A 309 -57.90 -7.48 8.33
N ARG A 310 -56.67 -7.12 8.06
CA ARG A 310 -56.29 -6.08 7.08
C ARG A 310 -54.85 -6.21 6.65
N ASP A 311 -54.54 -5.82 5.40
CA ASP A 311 -53.20 -5.75 4.82
C ASP A 311 -52.95 -4.39 4.17
N ASN A 312 -51.73 -4.16 3.74
CA ASN A 312 -51.25 -2.93 3.08
C ASN A 312 -51.61 -1.67 3.90
N LEU A 313 -51.28 -1.70 5.20
CA LEU A 313 -51.53 -0.64 6.17
C LEU A 313 -50.33 0.28 6.29
#